data_0c18abd375ffd786fdceb7a70e71c098
#
_entry.id   0c18abd375ffd786fdceb7a70e71c098
#
_cell.length_a   1.000
_cell.length_b   1.000
_cell.length_c   1.000
_cell.angle_alpha   90.00
_cell.angle_beta   90.00
_cell.angle_gamma   90.00
#
_symmetry.space_group_name_H-M   'P 1'
#
loop_
_entity.id
_entity.type
_entity.pdbx_description
1 polymer ?
#
loop_
_entity_poly.entity_id
_entity_poly.type
_entity_poly.pdbx_seq_one_letter_code
_entity_poly.pdbx_strand_id
1 'polypeptide(L)'
;MVGAIRTESSVSWVYIRTNLTLPCGREGEKGKSNMNRNIHRAGQKGGNDSMSDIHHGAFLTEEIGSSFTKGKEARRTFMKKLALSGAALMPASYALADKGGKKPHSDSISEGDADILRFLAAAEILETDLWQQYTDFVDVPSPYTAALENIDGDMPPYIDQNTNDEFSHQNFLNAFLVKMNKQPVSLEAFRTLPSSPVSPVQTPRLTNLMHMNVDTSWFLRYRSSGNPDFGDTFGQAVNIVNRPSIPVQNQALYTGDQIQAIANTAAFHFAMIEQGGSSLYDALSLKCSSLLALRIVTSIEGSEVAHFEIWNDKAGDAPAVDSGDGLVFPDLNLNPATQTNQVMPKPCKFISEDLPLCSVIRPTSIELAGAVAAATFLASTGLFLGQSDSFFKALFKLAAAADKAVRECDHGGHD
;
A
#
# COMPACT_ATOMS: atom_id res chain seq x y z
N MET A 1 -8.31 52.23 11.15
CA MET A 1 -7.70 51.59 12.34
C MET A 1 -8.67 50.57 12.88
N VAL A 2 -8.46 49.30 12.56
CA VAL A 2 -9.14 48.18 13.22
C VAL A 2 -8.05 47.11 13.41
N GLY A 3 -7.71 46.82 14.65
CA GLY A 3 -6.69 45.89 15.00
C GLY A 3 -7.23 44.44 14.99
N ALA A 4 -6.50 43.57 14.32
CA ALA A 4 -6.76 42.15 14.37
C ALA A 4 -6.02 41.53 15.58
N ILE A 5 -6.78 40.90 16.44
CA ILE A 5 -6.25 40.06 17.55
C ILE A 5 -6.10 38.64 17.00
N ARG A 6 -4.85 38.16 16.93
CA ARG A 6 -4.54 36.74 16.69
C ARG A 6 -4.57 36.03 18.05
N THR A 7 -5.38 35.01 18.18
CA THR A 7 -5.30 34.05 19.28
C THR A 7 -4.59 32.78 18.77
N GLU A 8 -3.43 32.49 19.32
CA GLU A 8 -2.74 31.22 19.14
C GLU A 8 -3.44 30.15 19.99
N SER A 9 -3.93 29.09 19.35
CA SER A 9 -4.42 27.88 20.02
C SER A 9 -3.37 26.80 19.94
N SER A 10 -2.72 26.53 21.06
CA SER A 10 -1.85 25.35 21.22
C SER A 10 -2.69 24.08 21.31
N VAL A 11 -2.46 23.13 20.41
CA VAL A 11 -3.08 21.80 20.43
C VAL A 11 -2.19 20.88 21.26
N SER A 12 -2.69 20.48 22.44
CA SER A 12 -2.01 19.45 23.27
C SER A 12 -2.61 18.09 22.96
N TRP A 13 -1.78 17.16 22.51
CA TRP A 13 -2.16 15.76 22.29
C TRP A 13 -2.13 14.99 23.62
N VAL A 14 -3.28 14.49 24.05
CA VAL A 14 -3.38 13.59 25.20
C VAL A 14 -3.44 12.16 24.71
N TYR A 15 -2.42 11.37 25.03
CA TYR A 15 -2.42 9.92 24.79
C TYR A 15 -3.29 9.23 25.85
N ILE A 16 -4.46 8.75 25.47
CA ILE A 16 -5.30 7.89 26.30
C ILE A 16 -5.00 6.44 25.91
N ARG A 17 -4.29 5.71 26.79
CA ARG A 17 -4.23 4.25 26.69
C ARG A 17 -5.58 3.67 27.12
N THR A 18 -6.40 3.29 26.18
CA THR A 18 -7.57 2.46 26.45
C THR A 18 -7.22 1.00 26.14
N ASN A 19 -7.28 0.15 27.16
CA ASN A 19 -7.33 -1.29 26.97
C ASN A 19 -8.71 -1.63 26.40
N LEU A 20 -8.83 -1.65 25.08
CA LEU A 20 -10.04 -2.11 24.39
C LEU A 20 -9.91 -3.63 24.17
N THR A 21 -10.51 -4.39 25.09
CA THR A 21 -10.98 -5.73 24.76
C THR A 21 -12.25 -5.57 23.95
N LEU A 22 -12.19 -5.84 22.65
CA LEU A 22 -13.38 -5.90 21.80
C LEU A 22 -14.15 -7.18 22.14
N PRO A 23 -15.38 -7.12 22.65
CA PRO A 23 -16.19 -8.32 22.85
C PRO A 23 -16.69 -8.83 21.50
N CYS A 24 -16.54 -10.12 21.26
CA CYS A 24 -17.19 -10.83 20.18
C CYS A 24 -18.68 -10.92 20.50
N GLY A 25 -19.49 -10.00 19.95
CA GLY A 25 -20.93 -9.91 20.27
C GLY A 25 -21.77 -10.87 19.45
N ARG A 26 -22.61 -11.67 20.10
CA ARG A 26 -23.81 -12.24 19.48
C ARG A 26 -24.83 -11.14 19.30
N GLU A 27 -25.43 -11.02 18.14
CA GLU A 27 -26.67 -10.26 17.96
C GLU A 27 -27.77 -10.84 18.85
N GLY A 28 -28.35 -10.00 19.69
CA GLY A 28 -29.57 -10.25 20.42
C GLY A 28 -29.46 -10.22 21.94
N GLU A 29 -29.46 -9.02 22.51
CA GLU A 29 -30.22 -8.72 23.73
C GLU A 29 -30.16 -7.23 24.07
N LYS A 30 -31.35 -6.63 24.22
CA LYS A 30 -31.53 -5.23 24.63
C LYS A 30 -31.27 -5.08 26.12
N GLY A 31 -30.14 -4.46 26.49
CA GLY A 31 -29.82 -4.12 27.87
C GLY A 31 -29.55 -2.63 28.04
N LYS A 32 -30.39 -1.96 28.81
CA LYS A 32 -30.22 -0.55 29.21
C LYS A 32 -29.05 -0.43 30.19
N SER A 33 -28.05 0.38 29.90
CA SER A 33 -26.99 0.71 30.83
C SER A 33 -27.00 2.20 31.17
N ASN A 34 -27.13 2.52 32.44
CA ASN A 34 -27.00 3.84 33.02
C ASN A 34 -25.54 4.25 33.13
N MET A 35 -25.22 5.39 32.59
CA MET A 35 -23.87 5.98 32.66
C MET A 35 -23.82 7.04 33.76
N ASN A 36 -23.07 6.76 34.83
CA ASN A 36 -22.78 7.72 35.87
C ASN A 36 -21.41 8.38 35.63
N ARG A 37 -21.40 9.72 35.57
CA ARG A 37 -20.18 10.52 35.38
C ARG A 37 -19.61 10.93 36.71
N ASN A 38 -18.33 10.68 36.94
CA ASN A 38 -17.55 11.41 37.94
C ASN A 38 -16.33 12.06 37.30
N ILE A 39 -16.27 13.39 37.38
CA ILE A 39 -15.16 14.22 36.89
C ILE A 39 -14.33 14.63 38.11
N HIS A 40 -13.06 14.22 38.16
CA HIS A 40 -12.09 14.81 39.08
C HIS A 40 -11.13 15.76 38.35
N ARG A 41 -11.12 17.00 38.84
CA ARG A 41 -10.19 18.09 38.47
C ARG A 41 -8.88 17.93 39.23
N ALA A 42 -7.72 18.00 38.56
CA ALA A 42 -6.43 18.18 39.21
C ALA A 42 -5.70 19.40 38.62
N GLY A 43 -5.07 20.14 39.51
CA GLY A 43 -4.64 21.52 39.33
C GLY A 43 -3.29 21.70 38.66
N GLN A 44 -3.11 22.91 38.17
CA GLN A 44 -1.90 23.47 37.59
C GLN A 44 -0.79 23.73 38.64
N LYS A 45 0.46 23.46 38.26
CA LYS A 45 1.64 24.18 38.79
C LYS A 45 2.55 24.54 37.62
N GLY A 46 2.89 25.81 37.55
CA GLY A 46 3.79 26.39 36.57
C GLY A 46 5.28 26.26 36.98
N GLY A 47 6.13 26.32 36.02
CA GLY A 47 7.58 26.49 36.17
C GLY A 47 8.15 27.12 34.90
N ASN A 48 8.64 28.35 35.04
CA ASN A 48 9.42 29.07 34.05
C ASN A 48 10.82 28.45 33.96
N ASP A 49 11.34 28.29 32.74
CA ASP A 49 12.76 28.43 32.51
C ASP A 49 13.09 28.89 31.09
N SER A 50 14.18 29.63 30.99
CA SER A 50 14.58 30.63 30.05
C SER A 50 15.17 30.10 28.74
N MET A 51 14.98 30.90 27.69
CA MET A 51 15.67 30.89 26.40
C MET A 51 17.18 30.97 26.50
N SER A 52 17.89 30.23 25.69
CA SER A 52 19.19 30.61 25.16
C SER A 52 19.40 30.12 23.73
N ASP A 53 19.86 31.04 22.88
CA ASP A 53 20.18 30.94 21.46
C ASP A 53 21.07 29.77 21.08
N ILE A 54 20.79 29.16 19.92
CA ILE A 54 21.80 28.46 19.13
C ILE A 54 21.63 28.77 17.65
N HIS A 55 22.53 29.61 17.11
CA HIS A 55 22.96 29.56 15.73
C HIS A 55 23.62 28.21 15.46
N HIS A 56 23.27 27.50 14.40
CA HIS A 56 24.18 26.78 13.49
C HIS A 56 23.39 26.12 12.36
N GLY A 57 23.30 26.80 11.24
CA GLY A 57 22.98 26.17 9.96
C GLY A 57 24.18 26.37 9.05
N ALA A 58 24.84 25.31 8.66
CA ALA A 58 25.68 25.17 7.47
C ALA A 58 26.80 24.13 7.65
N PHE A 59 26.48 22.84 7.90
CA PHE A 59 27.54 21.80 7.82
C PHE A 59 27.00 20.35 7.58
N LEU A 60 25.77 20.16 7.11
CA LEU A 60 25.20 18.81 6.95
C LEU A 60 24.86 18.38 5.51
N THR A 61 25.16 19.18 4.50
CA THR A 61 24.77 18.85 3.12
C THR A 61 25.76 17.96 2.36
N GLU A 62 27.02 17.88 2.75
CA GLU A 62 28.00 17.04 2.03
C GLU A 62 28.13 15.58 2.54
N GLU A 63 27.86 15.32 3.81
CA GLU A 63 27.93 13.93 4.33
C GLU A 63 26.70 13.08 3.98
N ILE A 64 25.53 13.70 3.79
CA ILE A 64 24.31 12.99 3.41
C ILE A 64 24.42 12.47 1.97
N GLY A 65 24.99 13.25 1.05
CA GLY A 65 25.19 12.84 -0.34
C GLY A 65 26.14 11.63 -0.51
N SER A 66 27.19 11.52 0.30
CA SER A 66 28.13 10.41 0.22
C SER A 66 27.63 9.11 0.87
N SER A 67 26.73 9.22 1.84
CA SER A 67 26.09 8.07 2.48
C SER A 67 25.02 7.46 1.57
N PHE A 68 24.27 8.28 0.82
CA PHE A 68 23.26 7.83 -0.14
C PHE A 68 23.88 7.04 -1.32
N THR A 69 25.01 7.50 -1.87
CA THR A 69 25.66 6.79 -2.99
C THR A 69 26.27 5.45 -2.58
N LYS A 70 26.87 5.36 -1.37
CA LYS A 70 27.38 4.08 -0.85
C LYS A 70 26.27 3.10 -0.48
N GLY A 71 25.12 3.58 -0.04
CA GLY A 71 23.93 2.76 0.19
C GLY A 71 23.36 2.17 -1.09
N LYS A 72 23.30 2.94 -2.18
CA LYS A 72 22.83 2.47 -3.50
C LYS A 72 23.72 1.36 -4.09
N GLU A 73 25.03 1.46 -4.01
CA GLU A 73 25.94 0.41 -4.51
C GLU A 73 25.86 -0.88 -3.70
N ALA A 74 25.75 -0.78 -2.38
CA ALA A 74 25.58 -1.96 -1.51
C ALA A 74 24.24 -2.68 -1.75
N ARG A 75 23.16 -1.94 -1.96
CA ARG A 75 21.83 -2.47 -2.27
C ARG A 75 21.78 -3.10 -3.67
N ARG A 76 22.34 -2.45 -4.70
CA ARG A 76 22.46 -3.01 -6.05
C ARG A 76 23.22 -4.32 -6.06
N THR A 77 24.29 -4.42 -5.30
CA THR A 77 25.11 -5.64 -5.21
C THR A 77 24.36 -6.74 -4.46
N PHE A 78 23.58 -6.39 -3.46
CA PHE A 78 22.74 -7.31 -2.72
C PHE A 78 21.59 -7.84 -3.61
N MET A 79 20.86 -6.96 -4.30
CA MET A 79 19.75 -7.33 -5.16
C MET A 79 20.24 -8.16 -6.39
N LYS A 80 21.38 -7.80 -7.00
CA LYS A 80 21.99 -8.61 -8.08
C LYS A 80 22.42 -9.99 -7.60
N LYS A 81 22.90 -10.12 -6.36
CA LYS A 81 23.25 -11.42 -5.77
C LYS A 81 22.01 -12.26 -5.44
N LEU A 82 20.90 -11.63 -5.05
CA LEU A 82 19.65 -12.33 -4.79
C LEU A 82 18.96 -12.79 -6.07
N ALA A 83 18.94 -11.97 -7.12
CA ALA A 83 18.38 -12.32 -8.42
C ALA A 83 19.14 -13.46 -9.12
N LEU A 84 20.45 -13.62 -8.84
CA LEU A 84 21.28 -14.71 -9.35
C LEU A 84 21.22 -15.99 -8.52
N SER A 85 20.70 -15.92 -7.29
CA SER A 85 20.57 -17.07 -6.38
C SER A 85 19.11 -17.53 -6.26
N GLY A 86 18.42 -17.69 -7.38
CA GLY A 86 17.06 -18.26 -7.45
C GLY A 86 16.98 -19.71 -7.00
N ALA A 87 17.56 -20.05 -5.86
CA ALA A 87 17.34 -21.30 -5.15
C ALA A 87 17.82 -21.16 -3.70
N ALA A 88 16.90 -21.27 -2.76
CA ALA A 88 17.08 -21.81 -1.42
C ALA A 88 18.41 -21.48 -0.70
N LEU A 89 18.50 -20.29 -0.11
CA LEU A 89 19.32 -20.11 1.08
C LEU A 89 18.46 -19.46 2.16
N MET A 90 17.69 -20.29 2.86
CA MET A 90 17.23 -19.98 4.20
C MET A 90 18.46 -19.90 5.09
N PRO A 91 18.79 -18.78 5.75
CA PRO A 91 19.75 -18.83 6.85
C PRO A 91 19.11 -19.60 7.99
N ALA A 92 19.61 -20.80 8.24
CA ALA A 92 19.39 -21.47 9.51
C ALA A 92 20.04 -20.62 10.60
N SER A 93 19.26 -20.31 11.62
CA SER A 93 19.68 -19.65 12.87
C SER A 93 19.35 -18.17 13.02
N TYR A 94 18.11 -17.88 13.42
CA TYR A 94 17.85 -16.90 14.46
C TYR A 94 17.22 -17.64 15.66
N ALA A 95 18.06 -18.34 16.40
CA ALA A 95 17.72 -18.75 17.75
C ALA A 95 17.87 -17.53 18.66
N LEU A 96 16.81 -16.75 18.83
CA LEU A 96 16.70 -15.82 19.95
C LEU A 96 16.43 -16.66 21.21
N ALA A 97 17.47 -16.84 22.01
CA ALA A 97 17.36 -17.41 23.35
C ALA A 97 16.59 -16.41 24.24
N ASP A 98 15.32 -16.65 24.45
CA ASP A 98 14.55 -16.01 25.51
C ASP A 98 14.83 -16.72 26.85
N LYS A 99 15.51 -16.03 27.76
CA LYS A 99 15.65 -16.44 29.15
C LYS A 99 14.65 -15.64 29.99
N GLY A 100 13.50 -16.23 30.28
CA GLY A 100 12.61 -15.64 31.27
C GLY A 100 11.17 -16.18 31.25
N GLY A 101 10.92 -17.19 32.09
CA GLY A 101 9.70 -17.95 32.18
C GLY A 101 8.41 -17.14 32.39
N LYS A 102 7.58 -17.17 31.40
CA LYS A 102 6.11 -17.31 31.45
C LYS A 102 5.74 -18.25 30.33
N LYS A 103 4.85 -19.22 30.59
CA LYS A 103 4.33 -20.10 29.51
C LYS A 103 3.84 -19.20 28.39
N PRO A 104 4.35 -19.33 27.15
CA PRO A 104 3.81 -18.56 26.04
C PRO A 104 2.36 -19.01 25.83
N HIS A 105 1.45 -18.03 25.66
CA HIS A 105 0.25 -18.28 24.86
C HIS A 105 0.69 -19.01 23.60
N SER A 106 -0.05 -20.04 23.18
CA SER A 106 0.30 -20.83 22.01
C SER A 106 0.53 -19.86 20.83
N ASP A 107 1.79 -19.70 20.39
CA ASP A 107 2.18 -18.90 19.23
C ASP A 107 1.71 -19.55 17.91
N SER A 108 0.50 -20.09 17.89
CA SER A 108 -0.11 -20.70 16.71
C SER A 108 -1.14 -19.75 16.10
N ILE A 109 -1.14 -19.68 14.79
CA ILE A 109 -2.19 -19.01 14.03
C ILE A 109 -3.19 -20.03 13.50
N SER A 110 -4.45 -19.64 13.31
CA SER A 110 -5.47 -20.48 12.70
C SER A 110 -5.12 -20.80 11.23
N GLU A 111 -5.77 -21.79 10.63
CA GLU A 111 -5.59 -22.05 9.20
C GLU A 111 -6.19 -20.90 8.37
N GLY A 112 -7.28 -20.28 8.83
CA GLY A 112 -7.84 -19.08 8.21
C GLY A 112 -6.86 -17.91 8.20
N ASP A 113 -6.18 -17.63 9.33
CA ASP A 113 -5.11 -16.64 9.37
C ASP A 113 -3.98 -16.98 8.40
N ALA A 114 -3.59 -18.27 8.33
CA ALA A 114 -2.55 -18.67 7.40
C ALA A 114 -2.97 -18.52 5.93
N ASP A 115 -4.23 -18.75 5.60
CA ASP A 115 -4.76 -18.57 4.24
C ASP A 115 -4.80 -17.09 3.86
N ILE A 116 -5.17 -16.20 4.77
CA ILE A 116 -5.08 -14.74 4.59
C ILE A 116 -3.63 -14.34 4.29
N LEU A 117 -2.69 -14.73 5.16
CA LEU A 117 -1.28 -14.35 5.01
C LEU A 117 -0.63 -14.96 3.75
N ARG A 118 -1.06 -16.14 3.29
CA ARG A 118 -0.62 -16.72 2.01
C ARG A 118 -1.11 -15.89 0.83
N PHE A 119 -2.36 -15.45 0.85
CA PHE A 119 -2.88 -14.64 -0.25
C PHE A 119 -2.17 -13.28 -0.28
N LEU A 120 -2.01 -12.63 0.86
CA LEU A 120 -1.24 -11.38 0.95
C LEU A 120 0.20 -11.57 0.47
N ALA A 121 0.90 -12.63 0.89
CA ALA A 121 2.24 -12.92 0.41
C ALA A 121 2.30 -13.13 -1.13
N ALA A 122 1.25 -13.69 -1.73
CA ALA A 122 1.16 -13.79 -3.19
C ALA A 122 0.95 -12.44 -3.87
N ALA A 123 0.11 -11.57 -3.28
CA ALA A 123 -0.09 -10.20 -3.75
C ALA A 123 1.23 -9.41 -3.71
N GLU A 124 1.93 -9.45 -2.59
CA GLU A 124 3.23 -8.78 -2.42
C GLU A 124 4.32 -9.29 -3.41
N ILE A 125 4.31 -10.57 -3.75
CA ILE A 125 5.23 -11.12 -4.77
C ILE A 125 4.90 -10.53 -6.15
N LEU A 126 3.62 -10.35 -6.48
CA LEU A 126 3.18 -9.74 -7.72
C LEU A 126 3.48 -8.23 -7.73
N GLU A 127 3.25 -7.56 -6.62
CA GLU A 127 3.58 -6.16 -6.44
C GLU A 127 5.09 -5.91 -6.54
N THR A 128 5.90 -6.68 -5.84
CA THR A 128 7.36 -6.62 -5.99
C THR A 128 7.80 -6.78 -7.45
N ASP A 129 7.20 -7.70 -8.22
CA ASP A 129 7.56 -7.91 -9.63
C ASP A 129 7.21 -6.69 -10.51
N LEU A 130 6.04 -6.09 -10.30
CA LEU A 130 5.66 -4.90 -11.06
C LEU A 130 6.53 -3.69 -10.70
N TRP A 131 6.79 -3.45 -9.40
CA TRP A 131 7.63 -2.36 -8.95
C TRP A 131 9.07 -2.48 -9.43
N GLN A 132 9.64 -3.69 -9.45
CA GLN A 132 10.96 -3.95 -10.02
C GLN A 132 11.06 -3.55 -11.49
N GLN A 133 10.00 -3.74 -12.27
CA GLN A 133 10.01 -3.32 -13.69
C GLN A 133 10.11 -1.80 -13.83
N TYR A 134 9.52 -1.02 -12.93
CA TYR A 134 9.68 0.43 -12.89
C TYR A 134 11.08 0.83 -12.41
N THR A 135 11.58 0.21 -11.36
CA THR A 135 12.94 0.44 -10.83
C THR A 135 14.02 0.20 -11.88
N ASP A 136 13.86 -0.82 -12.73
CA ASP A 136 14.79 -1.07 -13.83
C ASP A 136 14.99 0.14 -14.75
N PHE A 137 13.97 0.97 -14.95
CA PHE A 137 14.03 2.14 -15.81
C PHE A 137 14.48 3.42 -15.09
N VAL A 138 14.26 3.56 -13.80
CA VAL A 138 14.59 4.80 -13.06
C VAL A 138 16.03 4.81 -12.52
N ASP A 139 16.70 3.68 -12.57
CA ASP A 139 18.08 3.55 -12.10
C ASP A 139 19.10 4.29 -12.97
N VAL A 140 18.73 4.64 -14.21
CA VAL A 140 19.57 5.33 -15.17
C VAL A 140 18.84 6.55 -15.72
N PRO A 141 19.48 7.75 -15.77
CA PRO A 141 18.88 8.92 -16.41
C PRO A 141 18.44 8.63 -17.84
N SER A 142 17.21 8.94 -18.16
CA SER A 142 16.59 8.67 -19.45
C SER A 142 15.43 9.64 -19.71
N PRO A 143 14.92 9.74 -20.96
CA PRO A 143 13.70 10.51 -21.23
C PRO A 143 12.51 10.10 -20.34
N TYR A 144 12.36 8.81 -20.04
CA TYR A 144 11.30 8.31 -19.17
C TYR A 144 11.51 8.76 -17.71
N THR A 145 12.75 8.68 -17.20
CA THR A 145 13.08 9.16 -15.84
C THR A 145 12.79 10.66 -15.73
N ALA A 146 13.19 11.45 -16.75
CA ALA A 146 12.90 12.88 -16.78
C ALA A 146 11.40 13.19 -16.87
N ALA A 147 10.61 12.35 -17.56
CA ALA A 147 9.16 12.50 -17.63
C ALA A 147 8.47 12.17 -16.29
N LEU A 148 9.00 11.21 -15.52
CA LEU A 148 8.57 10.95 -14.13
C LEU A 148 8.92 12.12 -13.22
N GLU A 149 10.15 12.64 -13.30
CA GLU A 149 10.59 13.81 -12.54
C GLU A 149 9.79 15.09 -12.90
N ASN A 150 9.21 15.15 -14.10
CA ASN A 150 8.33 16.25 -14.51
C ASN A 150 6.94 16.19 -13.84
N ILE A 151 6.52 15.02 -13.36
CA ILE A 151 5.32 14.88 -12.53
C ILE A 151 5.66 15.35 -11.11
N ASP A 152 6.72 14.77 -10.53
CA ASP A 152 7.27 15.15 -9.23
C ASP A 152 8.76 14.79 -9.20
N GLY A 153 9.60 15.76 -8.83
CA GLY A 153 11.06 15.63 -8.90
C GLY A 153 11.66 14.49 -8.07
N ASP A 154 10.93 13.93 -7.13
CA ASP A 154 11.37 12.80 -6.30
C ASP A 154 10.68 11.46 -6.64
N MET A 155 9.92 11.36 -7.75
CA MET A 155 9.30 10.10 -8.16
C MET A 155 10.28 8.93 -8.29
N PRO A 156 11.46 9.06 -8.94
CA PRO A 156 12.39 7.94 -9.06
C PRO A 156 12.84 7.36 -7.70
N PRO A 157 13.27 8.14 -6.69
CA PRO A 157 13.59 7.60 -5.38
C PRO A 157 12.39 7.01 -4.64
N TYR A 158 11.17 7.51 -4.84
CA TYR A 158 9.98 6.88 -4.27
C TYR A 158 9.68 5.52 -4.89
N ILE A 159 9.82 5.35 -6.21
CA ILE A 159 9.70 4.06 -6.88
C ILE A 159 10.69 3.05 -6.29
N ASP A 160 11.96 3.44 -6.08
CA ASP A 160 12.97 2.57 -5.47
C ASP A 160 12.61 2.19 -4.02
N GLN A 161 12.10 3.13 -3.23
CA GLN A 161 11.69 2.88 -1.84
C GLN A 161 10.45 1.96 -1.78
N ASN A 162 9.41 2.24 -2.56
CA ASN A 162 8.23 1.39 -2.62
C ASN A 162 8.59 -0.04 -3.03
N THR A 163 9.45 -0.21 -4.06
CA THR A 163 9.96 -1.53 -4.47
C THR A 163 10.64 -2.26 -3.31
N ASN A 164 11.41 -1.55 -2.46
CA ASN A 164 12.06 -2.16 -1.30
C ASN A 164 11.04 -2.53 -0.20
N ASP A 165 10.00 -1.75 -0.02
CA ASP A 165 8.95 -2.01 0.96
C ASP A 165 8.16 -3.27 0.57
N GLU A 166 7.68 -3.38 -0.67
CA GLU A 166 6.97 -4.57 -1.17
C GLU A 166 7.85 -5.83 -1.10
N PHE A 167 9.14 -5.68 -1.44
CA PHE A 167 10.09 -6.78 -1.27
C PHE A 167 10.25 -7.20 0.20
N SER A 168 10.18 -6.27 1.14
CA SER A 168 10.23 -6.56 2.57
C SER A 168 8.94 -7.23 3.05
N HIS A 169 7.77 -6.79 2.58
CA HIS A 169 6.46 -7.35 2.91
C HIS A 169 6.37 -8.83 2.50
N GLN A 170 6.66 -9.16 1.23
CA GLN A 170 6.65 -10.54 0.75
C GLN A 170 7.59 -11.46 1.54
N ASN A 171 8.79 -10.98 1.87
CA ASN A 171 9.77 -11.76 2.62
C ASN A 171 9.33 -11.99 4.06
N PHE A 172 8.80 -10.95 4.70
CA PHE A 172 8.31 -11.04 6.06
C PHE A 172 7.14 -12.01 6.18
N LEU A 173 6.14 -11.90 5.32
CA LEU A 173 4.95 -12.76 5.33
C LEU A 173 5.33 -14.24 5.13
N ASN A 174 6.19 -14.53 4.16
CA ASN A 174 6.65 -15.88 3.92
C ASN A 174 7.52 -16.43 5.08
N ALA A 175 8.41 -15.63 5.64
CA ALA A 175 9.21 -16.02 6.79
C ALA A 175 8.34 -16.27 8.03
N PHE A 176 7.30 -15.44 8.23
CA PHE A 176 6.35 -15.63 9.31
C PHE A 176 5.53 -16.92 9.15
N LEU A 177 5.02 -17.22 7.95
CA LEU A 177 4.34 -18.48 7.66
C LEU A 177 5.22 -19.69 8.03
N VAL A 178 6.48 -19.69 7.59
CA VAL A 178 7.44 -20.74 7.93
C VAL A 178 7.65 -20.85 9.45
N LYS A 179 7.80 -19.72 10.15
CA LYS A 179 7.94 -19.68 11.61
C LYS A 179 6.74 -20.27 12.33
N MET A 180 5.54 -20.13 11.76
CA MET A 180 4.30 -20.70 12.29
C MET A 180 4.05 -22.14 11.82
N ASN A 181 5.04 -22.82 11.21
CA ASN A 181 4.92 -24.15 10.60
C ASN A 181 3.82 -24.21 9.52
N LYS A 182 3.59 -23.11 8.81
CA LYS A 182 2.68 -23.02 7.66
C LYS A 182 3.47 -22.97 6.36
N GLN A 183 2.85 -23.43 5.26
CA GLN A 183 3.50 -23.42 3.96
C GLN A 183 3.62 -21.97 3.43
N PRO A 184 4.82 -21.54 3.02
CA PRO A 184 4.99 -20.26 2.32
C PRO A 184 4.45 -20.34 0.91
N VAL A 185 4.36 -19.17 0.24
CA VAL A 185 3.97 -19.04 -1.16
C VAL A 185 5.18 -18.79 -2.04
N SER A 186 5.20 -19.42 -3.21
CA SER A 186 6.13 -19.11 -4.29
C SER A 186 5.37 -19.03 -5.61
N LEU A 187 5.63 -18.00 -6.39
CA LEU A 187 5.11 -17.84 -7.74
C LEU A 187 6.18 -18.03 -8.82
N GLU A 188 7.38 -18.47 -8.45
CA GLU A 188 8.53 -18.61 -9.38
C GLU A 188 8.25 -19.52 -10.58
N ALA A 189 7.42 -20.54 -10.42
CA ALA A 189 7.02 -21.40 -11.54
C ALA A 189 6.20 -20.67 -12.64
N PHE A 190 5.66 -19.51 -12.31
CA PHE A 190 4.83 -18.67 -13.18
C PHE A 190 5.59 -17.46 -13.74
N ARG A 191 6.85 -17.27 -13.39
CA ARG A 191 7.69 -16.19 -13.90
C ARG A 191 8.11 -16.50 -15.33
N THR A 192 7.21 -16.24 -16.28
CA THR A 192 7.33 -16.63 -17.69
C THR A 192 7.06 -15.50 -18.68
N LEU A 193 6.56 -14.36 -18.21
CA LEU A 193 6.30 -13.22 -19.08
C LEU A 193 7.61 -12.53 -19.47
N PRO A 194 7.70 -11.93 -20.67
CA PRO A 194 8.89 -11.19 -21.07
C PRO A 194 8.97 -9.85 -20.32
N SER A 195 10.18 -9.39 -20.06
CA SER A 195 10.44 -7.98 -19.77
C SER A 195 10.14 -7.11 -21.00
N SER A 196 9.98 -5.80 -20.80
CA SER A 196 9.99 -4.87 -21.93
C SER A 196 11.23 -5.10 -22.80
N PRO A 197 11.11 -5.07 -24.14
CA PRO A 197 12.24 -5.28 -25.05
C PRO A 197 13.41 -4.32 -24.84
N VAL A 198 13.15 -3.18 -24.22
CA VAL A 198 14.13 -2.12 -23.96
C VAL A 198 14.47 -1.96 -22.47
N SER A 199 13.98 -2.85 -21.63
CA SER A 199 14.37 -2.85 -20.22
C SER A 199 15.87 -3.10 -20.08
N PRO A 200 16.57 -2.33 -19.24
CA PRO A 200 17.97 -2.60 -18.90
C PRO A 200 18.19 -3.99 -18.27
N VAL A 201 17.14 -4.54 -17.66
CA VAL A 201 17.16 -5.86 -17.01
C VAL A 201 16.24 -6.81 -17.76
N GLN A 202 16.82 -7.80 -18.42
CA GLN A 202 16.10 -8.85 -19.15
C GLN A 202 15.97 -10.09 -18.26
N THR A 203 14.81 -10.24 -17.63
CA THR A 203 14.48 -11.39 -16.76
C THR A 203 13.02 -11.75 -16.95
N PRO A 204 12.63 -13.03 -16.83
CA PRO A 204 11.22 -13.40 -16.86
C PRO A 204 10.42 -12.69 -15.75
N ARG A 205 9.19 -12.30 -16.05
CA ARG A 205 8.31 -11.53 -15.17
C ARG A 205 7.04 -12.31 -14.80
N LEU A 206 6.41 -11.87 -13.72
CA LEU A 206 5.09 -12.35 -13.30
C LEU A 206 3.98 -11.44 -13.86
N THR A 207 4.28 -10.17 -14.09
CA THR A 207 3.32 -9.13 -14.46
C THR A 207 3.69 -8.49 -15.80
N ASN A 208 2.69 -7.89 -16.45
CA ASN A 208 2.82 -7.24 -17.75
C ASN A 208 2.45 -5.76 -17.62
N LEU A 209 3.41 -4.86 -17.85
CA LEU A 209 3.22 -3.41 -17.80
C LEU A 209 3.14 -2.75 -19.19
N MET A 210 3.12 -3.56 -20.25
CA MET A 210 3.16 -3.07 -21.63
C MET A 210 1.77 -2.85 -22.23
N HIS A 211 0.71 -3.43 -21.62
CA HIS A 211 -0.65 -3.44 -22.15
C HIS A 211 -1.70 -3.27 -21.04
N MET A 212 -1.60 -2.15 -20.31
CA MET A 212 -2.41 -1.91 -19.13
C MET A 212 -3.76 -1.25 -19.45
N ASN A 213 -4.79 -1.68 -18.75
CA ASN A 213 -6.01 -0.92 -18.53
C ASN A 213 -5.94 -0.40 -17.10
N VAL A 214 -5.79 0.91 -16.93
CA VAL A 214 -5.66 1.51 -15.60
C VAL A 214 -7.01 2.05 -15.16
N ASP A 215 -7.54 1.55 -14.05
CA ASP A 215 -8.72 2.14 -13.41
C ASP A 215 -8.32 3.45 -12.72
N THR A 216 -8.82 4.55 -13.26
CA THR A 216 -8.59 5.90 -12.73
C THR A 216 -9.81 6.43 -11.97
N SER A 217 -10.86 5.64 -11.82
CA SER A 217 -12.09 6.04 -11.11
C SER A 217 -11.86 6.28 -9.62
N TRP A 218 -10.81 5.74 -9.05
CA TRP A 218 -10.43 5.93 -7.65
C TRP A 218 -10.21 7.42 -7.30
N PHE A 219 -9.84 8.26 -8.24
CA PHE A 219 -9.78 9.71 -8.05
C PHE A 219 -11.12 10.31 -7.60
N LEU A 220 -12.21 9.80 -8.13
CA LEU A 220 -13.57 10.28 -7.84
C LEU A 220 -14.22 9.52 -6.69
N ARG A 221 -14.01 8.20 -6.64
CA ARG A 221 -14.68 7.31 -5.71
C ARG A 221 -14.02 7.17 -4.35
N TYR A 222 -12.74 7.42 -4.25
CA TYR A 222 -11.92 7.22 -3.07
C TYR A 222 -12.54 7.76 -1.76
N ARG A 223 -13.27 8.87 -1.85
CA ARG A 223 -13.94 9.51 -0.71
C ARG A 223 -15.42 9.23 -0.62
N SER A 224 -15.93 8.32 -1.41
CA SER A 224 -17.36 7.98 -1.41
C SER A 224 -17.66 6.85 -0.44
N SER A 225 -18.61 7.08 0.48
CA SER A 225 -19.06 6.05 1.43
C SER A 225 -19.77 4.86 0.78
N GLY A 226 -20.25 5.01 -0.46
CA GLY A 226 -20.90 3.94 -1.21
C GLY A 226 -19.98 3.22 -2.19
N ASN A 227 -18.67 3.45 -2.08
CA ASN A 227 -17.69 2.96 -3.00
C ASN A 227 -17.33 1.49 -2.73
N PRO A 228 -17.41 0.57 -3.71
CA PRO A 228 -16.78 -0.73 -3.58
C PRO A 228 -15.26 -0.59 -3.60
N ASP A 229 -14.56 -1.47 -2.89
CA ASP A 229 -13.10 -1.44 -2.83
C ASP A 229 -12.45 -1.76 -4.17
N PHE A 230 -13.07 -2.66 -4.93
CA PHE A 230 -12.64 -3.04 -6.26
C PHE A 230 -13.77 -2.91 -7.25
N GLY A 231 -13.37 -2.63 -8.50
CA GLY A 231 -14.31 -2.41 -9.57
C GLY A 231 -14.89 -0.99 -9.55
N ASP A 232 -15.63 -0.68 -10.56
CA ASP A 232 -15.94 0.67 -10.94
C ASP A 232 -17.43 0.94 -11.02
N THR A 233 -17.91 1.88 -10.20
CA THR A 233 -19.23 2.48 -10.33
C THR A 233 -19.16 3.97 -10.65
N PHE A 234 -17.96 4.52 -10.83
CA PHE A 234 -17.67 5.91 -11.13
C PHE A 234 -17.02 6.04 -12.51
N GLY A 235 -17.10 7.22 -13.11
CA GLY A 235 -16.41 7.50 -14.37
C GLY A 235 -14.89 7.51 -14.19
N GLN A 236 -14.19 7.18 -15.26
CA GLN A 236 -12.73 7.29 -15.29
C GLN A 236 -12.31 8.77 -15.34
N ALA A 237 -11.32 9.17 -14.54
CA ALA A 237 -10.70 10.49 -14.61
C ALA A 237 -9.90 10.64 -15.92
N VAL A 238 -9.21 9.57 -16.33
CA VAL A 238 -8.49 9.45 -17.61
C VAL A 238 -8.81 8.08 -18.21
N ASN A 239 -9.05 8.01 -19.51
CA ASN A 239 -9.34 6.74 -20.18
C ASN A 239 -8.05 6.06 -20.64
N ILE A 240 -7.46 5.22 -19.79
CA ILE A 240 -6.22 4.48 -20.06
C ILE A 240 -6.56 3.04 -20.39
N VAL A 241 -6.56 2.70 -21.68
CA VAL A 241 -6.92 1.36 -22.17
C VAL A 241 -5.85 0.83 -23.09
N ASN A 242 -5.31 -0.35 -22.79
CA ASN A 242 -4.25 -1.03 -23.53
C ASN A 242 -3.04 -0.12 -23.77
N ARG A 243 -2.50 0.48 -22.69
CA ARG A 243 -1.38 1.42 -22.75
C ARG A 243 -0.17 0.90 -21.99
N PRO A 244 1.05 1.16 -22.48
CA PRO A 244 2.25 0.87 -21.72
C PRO A 244 2.42 1.89 -20.58
N SER A 245 2.84 1.40 -19.42
CA SER A 245 3.26 2.23 -18.29
C SER A 245 4.79 2.30 -18.13
N ILE A 246 5.50 1.56 -18.98
CA ILE A 246 6.96 1.58 -19.12
C ILE A 246 7.34 1.68 -20.60
N PRO A 247 8.55 2.16 -20.98
CA PRO A 247 8.99 2.19 -22.37
C PRO A 247 9.02 0.79 -23.01
N VAL A 248 8.47 0.66 -24.21
CA VAL A 248 8.41 -0.61 -24.97
C VAL A 248 9.24 -0.58 -26.26
N GLN A 249 9.85 0.56 -26.57
CA GLN A 249 10.79 0.75 -27.69
C GLN A 249 11.88 1.74 -27.28
N ASN A 250 12.91 1.87 -28.13
CA ASN A 250 13.96 2.86 -27.90
C ASN A 250 13.35 4.24 -27.59
N GLN A 251 13.72 4.79 -26.45
CA GLN A 251 13.12 6.02 -25.93
C GLN A 251 13.33 7.23 -26.84
N ALA A 252 14.39 7.23 -27.67
CA ALA A 252 14.62 8.28 -28.68
C ALA A 252 13.59 8.28 -29.83
N LEU A 253 12.75 7.26 -29.94
CA LEU A 253 11.69 7.17 -30.95
C LEU A 253 10.35 7.76 -30.48
N TYR A 254 10.22 8.08 -29.20
CA TYR A 254 9.03 8.76 -28.66
C TYR A 254 9.15 10.27 -28.85
N THR A 255 8.02 10.93 -29.06
CA THR A 255 7.93 12.37 -28.85
C THR A 255 7.96 12.69 -27.33
N GLY A 256 8.18 13.95 -26.97
CA GLY A 256 8.09 14.39 -25.58
C GLY A 256 6.73 14.08 -24.96
N ASP A 257 5.64 14.30 -25.69
CA ASP A 257 4.29 14.03 -25.22
C ASP A 257 4.01 12.54 -25.06
N GLN A 258 4.53 11.70 -25.95
CA GLN A 258 4.37 10.25 -25.84
C GLN A 258 5.09 9.68 -24.62
N ILE A 259 6.33 10.09 -24.35
CA ILE A 259 7.06 9.60 -23.18
C ILE A 259 6.46 10.14 -21.88
N GLN A 260 5.94 11.38 -21.88
CA GLN A 260 5.21 11.93 -20.77
C GLN A 260 3.90 11.18 -20.51
N ALA A 261 3.16 10.82 -21.56
CA ALA A 261 1.94 10.01 -21.42
C ALA A 261 2.21 8.62 -20.84
N ILE A 262 3.38 8.00 -21.15
CA ILE A 262 3.80 6.73 -20.52
C ILE A 262 4.10 6.95 -19.04
N ALA A 263 4.80 8.02 -18.67
CA ALA A 263 5.09 8.36 -17.27
C ALA A 263 3.80 8.69 -16.48
N ASN A 264 2.88 9.45 -17.08
CA ASN A 264 1.57 9.71 -16.48
C ASN A 264 0.77 8.40 -16.28
N THR A 265 0.79 7.49 -17.27
CA THR A 265 0.17 6.15 -17.13
C THR A 265 0.75 5.40 -15.94
N ALA A 266 2.07 5.46 -15.75
CA ALA A 266 2.73 4.85 -14.59
C ALA A 266 2.23 5.44 -13.27
N ALA A 267 2.17 6.77 -13.14
CA ALA A 267 1.71 7.45 -11.94
C ALA A 267 0.26 7.03 -11.55
N PHE A 268 -0.63 6.98 -12.55
CA PHE A 268 -1.99 6.50 -12.34
C PHE A 268 -2.07 5.01 -11.98
N HIS A 269 -1.18 4.19 -12.56
CA HIS A 269 -1.09 2.77 -12.21
C HIS A 269 -0.57 2.57 -10.79
N PHE A 270 0.41 3.34 -10.34
CA PHE A 270 0.92 3.29 -8.97
C PHE A 270 -0.22 3.49 -7.96
N ALA A 271 -0.96 4.57 -8.09
CA ALA A 271 -2.07 4.86 -7.18
C ALA A 271 -3.22 3.83 -7.29
N MET A 272 -3.44 3.23 -8.47
CA MET A 272 -4.41 2.14 -8.63
C MET A 272 -4.01 0.90 -7.84
N ILE A 273 -2.74 0.50 -7.90
CA ILE A 273 -2.23 -0.71 -7.22
C ILE A 273 -2.26 -0.50 -5.71
N GLU A 274 -1.71 0.61 -5.23
CA GLU A 274 -1.64 0.91 -3.80
C GLU A 274 -3.03 1.13 -3.16
N GLN A 275 -3.98 1.68 -3.93
CA GLN A 275 -5.39 1.73 -3.51
C GLN A 275 -5.95 0.31 -3.35
N GLY A 276 -5.57 -0.60 -4.25
CA GLY A 276 -5.93 -2.00 -4.17
C GLY A 276 -5.35 -2.69 -2.95
N GLY A 277 -4.06 -2.48 -2.67
CA GLY A 277 -3.35 -3.00 -1.50
C GLY A 277 -4.00 -2.52 -0.20
N SER A 278 -4.15 -1.21 -0.04
CA SER A 278 -4.79 -0.63 1.16
C SER A 278 -6.20 -1.19 1.42
N SER A 279 -7.02 -1.37 0.38
CA SER A 279 -8.36 -1.96 0.51
C SER A 279 -8.34 -3.43 0.88
N LEU A 280 -7.41 -4.18 0.32
CA LEU A 280 -7.29 -5.62 0.53
C LEU A 280 -6.87 -5.94 1.97
N TYR A 281 -5.86 -5.25 2.48
CA TYR A 281 -5.38 -5.43 3.85
C TYR A 281 -6.45 -5.08 4.87
N ASP A 282 -7.12 -3.93 4.69
CA ASP A 282 -8.21 -3.47 5.54
C ASP A 282 -9.34 -4.50 5.61
N ALA A 283 -9.84 -4.98 4.46
CA ALA A 283 -10.90 -5.97 4.41
C ALA A 283 -10.52 -7.32 5.04
N LEU A 284 -9.29 -7.79 4.82
CA LEU A 284 -8.82 -9.06 5.37
C LEU A 284 -8.50 -8.97 6.87
N SER A 285 -8.16 -7.79 7.39
CA SER A 285 -7.96 -7.57 8.83
C SER A 285 -9.18 -7.96 9.66
N LEU A 286 -10.39 -7.73 9.13
CA LEU A 286 -11.66 -8.08 9.78
C LEU A 286 -11.86 -9.59 9.94
N LYS A 287 -11.16 -10.41 9.16
CA LYS A 287 -11.25 -11.88 9.17
C LYS A 287 -10.18 -12.54 10.03
N CYS A 288 -9.18 -11.79 10.50
CA CYS A 288 -8.11 -12.32 11.33
C CYS A 288 -8.63 -12.79 12.70
N SER A 289 -8.29 -14.03 13.08
CA SER A 289 -8.66 -14.62 14.37
C SER A 289 -7.62 -14.33 15.44
N SER A 290 -6.32 -14.50 15.14
CA SER A 290 -5.26 -14.25 16.11
C SER A 290 -4.88 -12.76 16.15
N LEU A 291 -4.57 -12.27 17.35
CA LEU A 291 -4.02 -10.92 17.52
C LEU A 291 -2.70 -10.74 16.74
N LEU A 292 -1.94 -11.83 16.57
CA LEU A 292 -0.66 -11.79 15.88
C LEU A 292 -0.86 -11.57 14.37
N ALA A 293 -1.78 -12.32 13.73
CA ALA A 293 -2.14 -12.09 12.33
C ALA A 293 -2.74 -10.69 12.12
N LEU A 294 -3.66 -10.27 12.98
CA LEU A 294 -4.25 -8.93 12.93
C LEU A 294 -3.17 -7.83 13.01
N ARG A 295 -2.20 -7.95 13.91
CA ARG A 295 -1.10 -6.98 14.04
C ARG A 295 -0.23 -6.91 12.78
N ILE A 296 0.01 -8.04 12.13
CA ILE A 296 0.79 -8.09 10.88
C ILE A 296 0.00 -7.37 9.78
N VAL A 297 -1.23 -7.78 9.55
CA VAL A 297 -2.08 -7.25 8.50
C VAL A 297 -2.25 -5.73 8.65
N THR A 298 -2.64 -5.24 9.83
CA THR A 298 -2.83 -3.80 10.07
C THR A 298 -1.52 -3.00 10.08
N SER A 299 -0.36 -3.64 10.33
CA SER A 299 0.93 -2.94 10.28
C SER A 299 1.41 -2.73 8.85
N ILE A 300 1.22 -3.70 7.97
CA ILE A 300 1.53 -3.57 6.54
C ILE A 300 0.52 -2.63 5.89
N GLU A 301 -0.78 -2.75 6.22
CA GLU A 301 -1.82 -1.81 5.77
C GLU A 301 -1.44 -0.35 5.96
N GLY A 302 -0.81 -0.01 7.10
CA GLY A 302 -0.33 1.34 7.35
C GLY A 302 0.68 1.84 6.31
N SER A 303 1.51 0.94 5.74
CA SER A 303 2.42 1.26 4.63
C SER A 303 1.66 1.41 3.32
N GLU A 304 0.73 0.51 3.02
CA GLU A 304 -0.10 0.54 1.81
C GLU A 304 -0.91 1.84 1.71
N VAL A 305 -1.50 2.28 2.83
CA VAL A 305 -2.23 3.57 2.88
C VAL A 305 -1.29 4.74 2.62
N ALA A 306 -0.08 4.74 3.20
CA ALA A 306 0.90 5.80 2.98
C ALA A 306 1.40 5.82 1.52
N HIS A 307 1.66 4.66 0.91
CA HIS A 307 2.00 4.54 -0.50
C HIS A 307 0.86 5.09 -1.38
N PHE A 308 -0.37 4.68 -1.12
CA PHE A 308 -1.51 5.18 -1.87
C PHE A 308 -1.65 6.70 -1.79
N GLU A 309 -1.53 7.31 -0.60
CA GLU A 309 -1.64 8.75 -0.45
C GLU A 309 -0.55 9.50 -1.21
N ILE A 310 0.69 9.01 -1.16
CA ILE A 310 1.81 9.59 -1.91
C ILE A 310 1.55 9.49 -3.42
N TRP A 311 1.18 8.32 -3.92
CA TRP A 311 0.98 8.13 -5.36
C TRP A 311 -0.28 8.83 -5.89
N ASN A 312 -1.32 8.94 -5.07
CA ASN A 312 -2.50 9.73 -5.41
C ASN A 312 -2.17 11.22 -5.56
N ASP A 313 -1.38 11.78 -4.64
CA ASP A 313 -0.90 13.16 -4.74
C ASP A 313 -0.08 13.38 -6.02
N LYS A 314 0.93 12.55 -6.24
CA LYS A 314 1.78 12.63 -7.44
C LYS A 314 1.01 12.44 -8.74
N ALA A 315 0.09 11.50 -8.83
CA ALA A 315 -0.74 11.32 -10.01
C ALA A 315 -1.64 12.54 -10.29
N GLY A 316 -2.06 13.25 -9.23
CA GLY A 316 -2.79 14.50 -9.35
C GLY A 316 -2.00 15.63 -10.00
N ASP A 317 -0.68 15.60 -9.89
CA ASP A 317 0.25 16.57 -10.48
C ASP A 317 0.70 16.19 -11.90
N ALA A 318 0.19 15.08 -12.46
CA ALA A 318 0.50 14.66 -13.81
C ALA A 318 0.20 15.77 -14.83
N PRO A 319 1.20 16.22 -15.62
CA PRO A 319 0.99 17.31 -16.55
C PRO A 319 0.00 16.93 -17.65
N ALA A 320 -0.82 17.91 -18.06
CA ALA A 320 -1.74 17.74 -19.18
C ALA A 320 -0.94 17.42 -20.45
N VAL A 321 -1.32 16.35 -21.15
CA VAL A 321 -0.65 15.92 -22.38
C VAL A 321 -1.62 15.19 -23.31
N ASP A 322 -1.46 15.41 -24.62
CA ASP A 322 -2.07 14.62 -25.69
C ASP A 322 -0.97 13.83 -26.40
N SER A 323 -0.98 12.52 -26.25
CA SER A 323 0.02 11.64 -26.88
C SER A 323 -0.06 11.58 -28.41
N GLY A 324 -1.13 12.14 -29.01
CA GLY A 324 -1.37 12.12 -30.44
C GLY A 324 -1.90 10.78 -30.99
N ASP A 325 -2.11 9.79 -30.13
CA ASP A 325 -2.62 8.45 -30.48
C ASP A 325 -3.92 8.11 -29.73
N GLY A 326 -4.59 9.12 -29.18
CA GLY A 326 -5.90 9.02 -28.53
C GLY A 326 -5.83 8.90 -27.00
N LEU A 327 -4.66 8.91 -26.39
CA LEU A 327 -4.52 9.03 -24.94
C LEU A 327 -4.30 10.50 -24.55
N VAL A 328 -5.23 11.04 -23.78
CA VAL A 328 -5.23 12.45 -23.36
C VAL A 328 -5.32 12.51 -21.83
N PHE A 329 -4.35 13.17 -21.21
CA PHE A 329 -4.38 13.52 -19.81
C PHE A 329 -4.80 15.01 -19.69
N PRO A 330 -5.96 15.31 -19.08
CA PRO A 330 -6.35 16.68 -18.79
C PRO A 330 -5.54 17.24 -17.62
N ASP A 331 -5.55 18.56 -17.47
CA ASP A 331 -5.08 19.16 -16.22
C ASP A 331 -6.12 18.91 -15.11
N LEU A 332 -5.80 18.02 -14.19
CA LEU A 332 -6.67 17.62 -13.10
C LEU A 332 -6.76 18.67 -11.98
N ASN A 333 -5.83 19.65 -11.96
CA ASN A 333 -5.79 20.72 -10.96
C ASN A 333 -6.64 21.94 -11.32
N LEU A 334 -7.12 22.05 -12.57
CA LEU A 334 -7.99 23.15 -13.00
C LEU A 334 -9.37 23.13 -12.37
N ASN A 335 -9.86 21.99 -11.91
CA ASN A 335 -11.18 21.86 -11.32
C ASN A 335 -11.07 21.33 -9.89
N PRO A 336 -11.44 22.12 -8.86
CA PRO A 336 -11.40 21.64 -7.47
C PRO A 336 -12.21 20.37 -7.20
N ALA A 337 -13.22 20.05 -8.02
CA ALA A 337 -14.00 18.81 -7.88
C ALA A 337 -13.26 17.56 -8.37
N THR A 338 -12.27 17.74 -9.25
CA THR A 338 -11.42 16.66 -9.79
C THR A 338 -9.98 16.76 -9.31
N GLN A 339 -9.65 17.77 -8.50
CA GLN A 339 -8.32 17.92 -7.93
C GLN A 339 -8.01 16.73 -7.01
N THR A 340 -6.96 16.02 -7.32
CA THR A 340 -6.64 14.71 -6.74
C THR A 340 -5.56 14.75 -5.70
N ASN A 341 -4.75 15.80 -5.64
CA ASN A 341 -3.76 16.01 -4.59
C ASN A 341 -4.37 16.36 -3.21
N GLN A 342 -5.69 16.43 -3.08
CA GLN A 342 -6.38 16.61 -1.80
C GLN A 342 -6.88 15.25 -1.26
N VAL A 343 -6.00 14.47 -0.74
CA VAL A 343 -6.25 13.09 -0.30
C VAL A 343 -6.97 13.01 1.06
N MET A 344 -7.48 14.08 1.59
CA MET A 344 -8.12 14.09 2.92
C MET A 344 -9.46 13.34 2.91
N PRO A 345 -9.67 12.40 3.85
CA PRO A 345 -10.94 11.72 4.02
C PRO A 345 -12.10 12.69 4.21
N LYS A 346 -13.27 12.33 3.71
CA LYS A 346 -14.48 13.11 3.92
C LYS A 346 -15.38 12.47 4.99
N PRO A 347 -16.06 13.26 5.82
CA PRO A 347 -17.01 12.70 6.77
C PRO A 347 -18.12 11.91 6.05
N CYS A 348 -18.32 10.67 6.48
CA CYS A 348 -19.40 9.81 6.01
C CYS A 348 -20.04 9.08 7.19
N LYS A 349 -21.20 8.47 6.95
CA LYS A 349 -21.85 7.59 7.93
C LYS A 349 -21.03 6.32 8.07
N PHE A 350 -20.76 5.94 9.31
CA PHE A 350 -19.94 4.78 9.61
C PHE A 350 -20.53 4.03 10.80
N ILE A 351 -20.64 2.73 10.71
CA ILE A 351 -21.24 1.80 11.66
C ILE A 351 -22.76 1.92 11.73
N SER A 352 -23.32 3.11 11.95
CA SER A 352 -24.76 3.33 12.10
C SER A 352 -25.17 4.70 11.60
N GLU A 353 -26.37 4.79 11.04
CA GLU A 353 -27.03 6.04 10.63
C GLU A 353 -27.28 7.00 11.81
N ASP A 354 -27.41 6.46 13.03
CA ASP A 354 -27.67 7.23 14.25
C ASP A 354 -26.42 7.82 14.89
N LEU A 355 -25.21 7.44 14.36
CA LEU A 355 -23.95 7.97 14.85
C LEU A 355 -23.55 9.24 14.09
N PRO A 356 -22.76 10.12 14.70
CA PRO A 356 -22.17 11.27 14.01
C PRO A 356 -21.35 10.83 12.80
N LEU A 357 -21.25 11.71 11.80
CA LEU A 357 -20.37 11.49 10.66
C LEU A 357 -18.92 11.31 11.15
N CYS A 358 -18.24 10.34 10.58
CA CYS A 358 -16.83 10.05 10.82
C CYS A 358 -16.01 10.29 9.57
N SER A 359 -14.86 10.97 9.68
CA SER A 359 -13.94 11.14 8.58
C SER A 359 -13.11 9.86 8.43
N VAL A 360 -13.40 9.08 7.41
CA VAL A 360 -12.71 7.82 7.08
C VAL A 360 -12.41 7.79 5.59
N ILE A 361 -11.35 7.08 5.20
CA ILE A 361 -11.04 6.86 3.78
C ILE A 361 -12.21 6.16 3.11
N ARG A 362 -12.59 5.03 3.67
CA ARG A 362 -13.77 4.23 3.34
C ARG A 362 -14.22 3.48 4.58
N PRO A 363 -15.53 3.25 4.74
CA PRO A 363 -15.99 2.27 5.71
C PRO A 363 -15.49 0.87 5.33
N THR A 364 -14.74 0.25 6.22
CA THR A 364 -14.27 -1.12 6.00
C THR A 364 -15.42 -2.10 6.08
N SER A 365 -15.51 -3.00 5.08
CA SER A 365 -16.56 -4.01 5.00
C SER A 365 -16.04 -5.30 4.37
N ILE A 366 -16.34 -6.43 4.99
CA ILE A 366 -16.09 -7.76 4.40
C ILE A 366 -17.01 -8.09 3.22
N GLU A 367 -18.06 -7.30 2.99
CA GLU A 367 -19.04 -7.50 1.93
C GLU A 367 -18.66 -6.75 0.65
N LEU A 368 -17.91 -5.65 0.77
CA LEU A 368 -17.52 -4.79 -0.34
C LEU A 368 -16.15 -5.11 -0.94
N ALA A 369 -15.37 -5.92 -0.25
CA ALA A 369 -14.04 -6.29 -0.66
C ALA A 369 -13.77 -7.77 -0.36
N GLY A 370 -12.66 -8.28 -0.90
CA GLY A 370 -12.19 -9.63 -0.63
C GLY A 370 -11.11 -10.04 -1.61
N ALA A 371 -10.43 -11.11 -1.28
CA ALA A 371 -9.31 -11.61 -2.07
C ALA A 371 -9.71 -12.03 -3.49
N VAL A 372 -10.88 -12.67 -3.66
CA VAL A 372 -11.40 -13.06 -4.98
C VAL A 372 -11.78 -11.82 -5.79
N ALA A 373 -12.36 -10.80 -5.17
CA ALA A 373 -12.69 -9.55 -5.84
C ALA A 373 -11.42 -8.84 -6.32
N ALA A 374 -10.40 -8.74 -5.48
CA ALA A 374 -9.10 -8.17 -5.83
C ALA A 374 -8.43 -8.93 -6.98
N ALA A 375 -8.33 -10.25 -6.89
CA ALA A 375 -7.73 -11.09 -7.94
C ALA A 375 -8.50 -10.96 -9.28
N THR A 376 -9.83 -10.87 -9.25
CA THR A 376 -10.67 -10.68 -10.44
C THR A 376 -10.42 -9.32 -11.06
N PHE A 377 -10.39 -8.27 -10.25
CA PHE A 377 -10.11 -6.92 -10.71
C PHE A 377 -8.73 -6.83 -11.37
N LEU A 378 -7.67 -7.24 -10.70
CA LEU A 378 -6.31 -7.22 -11.24
C LEU A 378 -6.18 -8.06 -12.52
N ALA A 379 -6.85 -9.21 -12.60
CA ALA A 379 -6.88 -10.01 -13.83
C ALA A 379 -7.54 -9.26 -15.01
N SER A 380 -8.50 -8.37 -14.75
CA SER A 380 -9.17 -7.58 -15.79
C SER A 380 -8.35 -6.40 -16.31
N THR A 381 -7.31 -5.95 -15.59
CA THR A 381 -6.49 -4.79 -15.95
C THR A 381 -5.43 -5.08 -17.02
N GLY A 382 -5.23 -6.33 -17.40
CA GLY A 382 -4.14 -6.73 -18.29
C GLY A 382 -2.82 -7.00 -17.56
N LEU A 383 -2.72 -6.80 -16.25
CA LEU A 383 -1.51 -7.01 -15.45
C LEU A 383 -0.95 -8.44 -15.59
N PHE A 384 -1.81 -9.41 -15.80
CA PHE A 384 -1.45 -10.82 -15.98
C PHE A 384 -1.60 -11.30 -17.43
N LEU A 385 -1.61 -10.39 -18.39
CA LEU A 385 -1.72 -10.75 -19.81
C LEU A 385 -0.54 -11.63 -20.23
N GLY A 386 -0.86 -12.83 -20.74
CA GLY A 386 0.14 -13.82 -21.14
C GLY A 386 0.44 -14.88 -20.08
N GLN A 387 -0.10 -14.75 -18.89
CA GLN A 387 0.03 -15.79 -17.84
C GLN A 387 -0.76 -17.05 -18.20
N SER A 388 -0.31 -18.18 -17.66
CA SER A 388 -0.89 -19.50 -17.90
C SER A 388 -2.18 -19.74 -17.11
N ASP A 389 -3.02 -20.67 -17.58
CA ASP A 389 -4.19 -21.13 -16.83
C ASP A 389 -3.84 -21.67 -15.43
N SER A 390 -2.65 -22.25 -15.29
CA SER A 390 -2.18 -22.75 -13.99
C SER A 390 -1.86 -21.63 -13.00
N PHE A 391 -1.37 -20.48 -13.49
CA PHE A 391 -1.22 -19.28 -12.69
C PHE A 391 -2.57 -18.79 -12.13
N PHE A 392 -3.57 -18.60 -13.01
CA PHE A 392 -4.90 -18.17 -12.57
C PHE A 392 -5.54 -19.15 -11.60
N LYS A 393 -5.40 -20.46 -11.82
CA LYS A 393 -5.88 -21.47 -10.87
C LYS A 393 -5.20 -21.36 -9.50
N ALA A 394 -3.89 -21.09 -9.46
CA ALA A 394 -3.14 -20.92 -8.21
C ALA A 394 -3.58 -19.63 -7.48
N LEU A 395 -3.65 -18.50 -8.19
CA LEU A 395 -4.06 -17.21 -7.65
C LEU A 395 -5.47 -17.28 -7.05
N PHE A 396 -6.45 -17.75 -7.82
CA PHE A 396 -7.84 -17.86 -7.36
C PHE A 396 -8.04 -18.91 -6.26
N LYS A 397 -7.20 -19.95 -6.20
CA LYS A 397 -7.21 -20.89 -5.09
C LYS A 397 -6.78 -20.23 -3.78
N LEU A 398 -5.71 -19.43 -3.82
CA LEU A 398 -5.24 -18.67 -2.65
C LEU A 398 -6.29 -17.63 -2.23
N ALA A 399 -6.83 -16.88 -3.18
CA ALA A 399 -7.86 -15.88 -2.93
C ALA A 399 -9.13 -16.50 -2.30
N ALA A 400 -9.61 -17.62 -2.85
CA ALA A 400 -10.79 -18.30 -2.31
C ALA A 400 -10.54 -18.91 -0.92
N ALA A 401 -9.32 -19.32 -0.60
CA ALA A 401 -8.98 -19.79 0.74
C ALA A 401 -8.99 -18.62 1.74
N ALA A 402 -8.40 -17.49 1.39
CA ALA A 402 -8.43 -16.28 2.22
C ALA A 402 -9.86 -15.79 2.48
N ASP A 403 -10.71 -15.76 1.45
CA ASP A 403 -12.11 -15.32 1.60
C ASP A 403 -12.96 -16.27 2.46
N LYS A 404 -12.59 -17.55 2.54
CA LYS A 404 -13.23 -18.51 3.44
C LYS A 404 -12.84 -18.35 4.91
N ALA A 405 -11.78 -17.61 5.19
CA ALA A 405 -11.39 -17.35 6.56
C ALA A 405 -12.52 -16.65 7.32
N VAL A 406 -12.80 -17.12 8.51
CA VAL A 406 -13.80 -16.58 9.42
C VAL A 406 -13.11 -16.27 10.73
N ARG A 407 -13.38 -15.10 11.28
CA ARG A 407 -12.82 -14.72 12.58
C ARG A 407 -13.33 -15.68 13.67
N GLU A 408 -12.42 -16.46 14.22
CA GLU A 408 -12.70 -17.33 15.35
C GLU A 408 -12.48 -16.54 16.64
N CYS A 409 -13.53 -16.43 17.45
CA CYS A 409 -13.40 -15.83 18.78
C CYS A 409 -12.95 -16.91 19.76
N ASP A 410 -11.82 -16.69 20.42
CA ASP A 410 -11.35 -17.56 21.49
C ASP A 410 -12.39 -17.48 22.64
N HIS A 411 -13.25 -18.48 22.73
CA HIS A 411 -14.11 -18.67 23.89
C HIS A 411 -13.22 -19.20 25.02
N GLY A 412 -12.41 -18.30 25.61
CA GLY A 412 -11.66 -18.62 26.81
C GLY A 412 -12.62 -19.24 27.81
N GLY A 413 -12.54 -20.55 27.96
CA GLY A 413 -13.29 -21.27 29.00
C GLY A 413 -12.93 -20.65 30.33
N HIS A 414 -13.89 -20.01 30.93
CA HIS A 414 -13.90 -19.76 32.35
C HIS A 414 -14.28 -21.09 33.01
N ASP A 415 -13.27 -21.90 33.32
CA ASP A 415 -13.37 -22.93 34.36
C ASP A 415 -12.96 -22.32 35.71
#